data_cc7bac936abc50fe385711f29d0ca0fd
#
_entry.id   cc7bac936abc50fe385711f29d0ca0fd
#
_cell.length_a   1.000
_cell.length_b   1.000
_cell.length_c   1.000
_cell.angle_alpha   90.00
_cell.angle_beta   90.00
_cell.angle_gamma   90.00
#
_symmetry.space_group_name_H-M   'P 1'
#
loop_
_entity.id
_entity.type
_entity.pdbx_description
1 polymer ?
#
loop_
_entity_poly.entity_id
_entity_poly.type
_entity_poly.pdbx_seq_one_letter_code
_entity_poly.pdbx_strand_id
1 'polypeptide(L)'
;MNRYVSSYIDREEFSTDPITVNSCGNYLITDQNFRTYREYGTPDYQLIYVRRGELVDNATKTKITDETVVFFAPGQKHDYVYVAEKSTDVFWLHFGGSGAAELLESYGVSTLKAYELATPNNLDGYFNDVIHEITRKNVFFKESCVLTLRKILISLARCRELEKADRSIPGTINKIIERMYLENIKFNVDDCAELCCVSSSRFAHFFKQKIGMSPHAFHSQIVAGKAKNLVTNSELNIGEIAETLGFTDIYYFSRFYKKYFGVSPQNHRKG
;
A
#
# COMPACT_ATOMS: atom_id res chain seq x y z
N MET A 1 1.98 -31.03 -4.46
CA MET A 1 3.46 -31.03 -4.42
C MET A 1 3.93 -29.64 -4.06
N ASN A 2 4.79 -29.51 -3.03
CA ASN A 2 5.37 -28.21 -2.64
C ASN A 2 6.25 -27.65 -3.78
N ARG A 3 6.24 -26.34 -3.96
CA ARG A 3 7.03 -25.64 -4.97
C ARG A 3 7.94 -24.61 -4.29
N TYR A 4 9.20 -24.60 -4.70
CA TYR A 4 10.23 -23.72 -4.16
C TYR A 4 10.92 -22.97 -5.30
N VAL A 5 10.98 -21.65 -5.19
CA VAL A 5 11.78 -20.79 -6.07
C VAL A 5 12.74 -20.01 -5.16
N SER A 6 14.03 -20.02 -5.48
CA SER A 6 15.05 -19.33 -4.69
C SER A 6 16.13 -18.77 -5.61
N SER A 7 16.52 -17.54 -5.38
CA SER A 7 17.60 -16.87 -6.09
C SER A 7 18.60 -16.30 -5.09
N TYR A 8 19.89 -16.50 -5.32
CA TYR A 8 20.98 -16.15 -4.41
C TYR A 8 22.04 -15.31 -5.14
N ILE A 9 22.65 -14.38 -4.39
CA ILE A 9 23.89 -13.71 -4.79
C ILE A 9 25.05 -14.51 -4.19
N ASP A 10 26.06 -14.83 -4.98
CA ASP A 10 27.22 -15.55 -4.51
C ASP A 10 27.96 -14.77 -3.42
N ARG A 11 28.46 -15.46 -2.38
CA ARG A 11 29.11 -14.81 -1.23
C ARG A 11 30.33 -13.98 -1.61
N GLU A 12 31.03 -14.35 -2.69
CA GLU A 12 32.16 -13.59 -3.22
C GLU A 12 31.73 -12.27 -3.88
N GLU A 13 30.45 -12.12 -4.22
CA GLU A 13 29.85 -10.91 -4.77
C GLU A 13 29.28 -9.97 -3.69
N PHE A 14 29.41 -10.30 -2.38
CA PHE A 14 28.94 -9.40 -1.34
C PHE A 14 29.71 -8.10 -1.40
N SER A 15 28.98 -7.05 -1.67
CA SER A 15 29.45 -5.70 -1.73
C SER A 15 29.82 -5.17 -0.34
N THR A 16 30.79 -4.25 -0.28
CA THR A 16 31.03 -3.42 0.90
C THR A 16 29.97 -2.35 1.11
N ASP A 17 28.89 -2.37 0.31
CA ASP A 17 27.80 -1.42 0.38
C ASP A 17 27.09 -1.50 1.76
N PRO A 18 26.64 -0.36 2.27
CA PRO A 18 25.95 -0.29 3.55
C PRO A 18 24.70 -1.18 3.61
N ILE A 19 24.06 -1.41 2.48
CA ILE A 19 22.86 -2.26 2.34
C ILE A 19 23.06 -3.23 1.20
N THR A 20 22.82 -4.53 1.45
CA THR A 20 22.85 -5.58 0.43
C THR A 20 21.60 -6.44 0.52
N VAL A 21 21.06 -6.86 -0.62
CA VAL A 21 20.07 -7.94 -0.71
C VAL A 21 20.81 -9.20 -1.13
N ASN A 22 20.75 -10.24 -0.30
CA ASN A 22 21.58 -11.43 -0.43
C ASN A 22 20.88 -12.57 -1.17
N SER A 23 19.57 -12.72 -0.95
CA SER A 23 18.75 -13.74 -1.58
C SER A 23 17.26 -13.42 -1.46
N CYS A 24 16.46 -13.98 -2.36
CA CYS A 24 15.01 -13.85 -2.34
C CYS A 24 14.38 -15.11 -2.93
N GLY A 25 13.16 -15.42 -2.49
CA GLY A 25 12.45 -16.57 -3.04
C GLY A 25 10.97 -16.59 -2.68
N ASN A 26 10.28 -17.58 -3.27
CA ASN A 26 8.88 -17.88 -3.03
C ASN A 26 8.72 -19.38 -2.74
N TYR A 27 7.94 -19.72 -1.71
CA TYR A 27 7.56 -21.08 -1.39
C TYR A 27 6.04 -21.22 -1.41
N LEU A 28 5.54 -22.21 -2.15
CA LEU A 28 4.16 -22.63 -2.12
C LEU A 28 4.08 -24.03 -1.47
N ILE A 29 3.52 -24.10 -0.28
CA ILE A 29 3.45 -25.30 0.58
C ILE A 29 2.01 -25.82 0.58
N THR A 30 1.79 -26.94 -0.11
CA THR A 30 0.44 -27.51 -0.36
C THR A 30 0.31 -29.00 -0.05
N ASP A 31 1.44 -29.68 0.19
CA ASP A 31 1.45 -31.14 0.32
C ASP A 31 1.73 -31.58 1.76
N GLN A 32 2.85 -31.17 2.30
CA GLN A 32 3.23 -31.45 3.69
C GLN A 32 3.81 -30.18 4.32
N ASN A 33 3.62 -30.07 5.61
CA ASN A 33 4.16 -28.96 6.40
C ASN A 33 5.69 -28.87 6.21
N PHE A 34 6.18 -27.65 6.10
CA PHE A 34 7.60 -27.39 5.95
C PHE A 34 8.10 -26.60 7.17
N ARG A 35 9.01 -27.23 7.97
CA ARG A 35 9.63 -26.61 9.14
C ARG A 35 10.97 -26.01 8.78
N THR A 36 11.19 -24.79 9.19
CA THR A 36 12.51 -24.15 9.22
C THR A 36 13.02 -24.13 10.65
N TYR A 37 14.20 -24.74 10.87
CA TYR A 37 14.87 -24.73 12.15
C TYR A 37 16.33 -24.31 11.97
N ARG A 38 16.74 -23.22 12.63
CA ARG A 38 18.11 -22.73 12.67
C ARG A 38 18.37 -22.20 14.08
N GLU A 39 19.18 -22.94 14.84
CA GLU A 39 19.47 -22.62 16.26
C GLU A 39 20.04 -21.20 16.43
N TYR A 40 20.94 -20.83 15.53
CA TYR A 40 21.66 -19.53 15.55
C TYR A 40 21.19 -18.59 14.44
N GLY A 41 20.00 -18.83 13.87
CA GLY A 41 19.43 -18.00 12.80
C GLY A 41 20.27 -17.95 11.54
N THR A 42 20.29 -16.78 10.92
CA THR A 42 21.12 -16.42 9.75
C THR A 42 22.03 -15.24 10.11
N PRO A 43 23.15 -15.02 9.38
CA PRO A 43 24.05 -13.89 9.65
C PRO A 43 23.49 -12.54 9.18
N ASP A 44 22.35 -12.54 8.55
CA ASP A 44 21.68 -11.39 7.96
C ASP A 44 20.22 -11.29 8.44
N TYR A 45 19.55 -10.20 8.09
CA TYR A 45 18.11 -10.04 8.33
C TYR A 45 17.34 -10.91 7.36
N GLN A 46 16.29 -11.56 7.85
CA GLN A 46 15.30 -12.24 7.03
C GLN A 46 13.94 -11.51 7.15
N LEU A 47 13.33 -11.25 6.02
CA LEU A 47 11.96 -10.80 5.90
C LEU A 47 11.15 -11.95 5.30
N ILE A 48 10.00 -12.28 5.90
CA ILE A 48 9.02 -13.25 5.38
C ILE A 48 7.70 -12.53 5.21
N TYR A 49 7.13 -12.62 4.02
CA TYR A 49 5.79 -12.16 3.69
C TYR A 49 4.88 -13.36 3.46
N VAL A 50 3.92 -13.58 4.35
CA VAL A 50 2.86 -14.59 4.19
C VAL A 50 1.78 -13.97 3.31
N ARG A 51 1.85 -14.24 2.01
CA ARG A 51 0.86 -13.75 1.04
C ARG A 51 -0.49 -14.40 1.28
N ARG A 52 -0.48 -15.69 1.59
CA ARG A 52 -1.66 -16.49 1.90
C ARG A 52 -1.28 -17.71 2.73
N GLY A 53 -2.17 -18.14 3.60
CA GLY A 53 -1.99 -19.33 4.41
C GLY A 53 -1.53 -19.03 5.82
N GLU A 54 -0.71 -19.88 6.39
CA GLU A 54 -0.32 -19.77 7.80
C GLU A 54 1.14 -20.20 8.02
N LEU A 55 1.87 -19.38 8.75
CA LEU A 55 3.16 -19.69 9.35
C LEU A 55 2.97 -19.72 10.86
N VAL A 56 3.44 -20.76 11.53
CA VAL A 56 3.39 -20.89 13.00
C VAL A 56 4.79 -20.82 13.57
N ASP A 57 5.04 -19.80 14.39
CA ASP A 57 6.25 -19.73 15.22
C ASP A 57 6.15 -20.77 16.35
N ASN A 58 7.09 -21.70 16.41
CA ASN A 58 7.05 -22.80 17.39
C ASN A 58 7.42 -22.34 18.80
N ALA A 59 8.20 -21.28 18.95
CA ALA A 59 8.64 -20.77 20.26
C ALA A 59 7.50 -20.01 20.96
N THR A 60 6.82 -19.13 20.23
CA THR A 60 5.75 -18.27 20.77
C THR A 60 4.35 -18.84 20.55
N LYS A 61 4.21 -19.87 19.70
CA LYS A 61 2.93 -20.40 19.18
C LYS A 61 2.09 -19.35 18.44
N THR A 62 2.71 -18.25 18.03
CA THR A 62 2.06 -17.21 17.27
C THR A 62 1.77 -17.70 15.85
N LYS A 63 0.55 -17.47 15.39
CA LYS A 63 0.13 -17.71 14.02
C LYS A 63 0.27 -16.41 13.24
N ILE A 64 0.96 -16.51 12.11
CA ILE A 64 1.16 -15.43 11.14
C ILE A 64 0.40 -15.85 9.90
N THR A 65 -0.58 -15.06 9.51
CA THR A 65 -1.55 -15.43 8.48
C THR A 65 -1.46 -14.50 7.26
N ASP A 66 -2.43 -14.57 6.39
CA ASP A 66 -2.51 -13.83 5.13
C ASP A 66 -2.08 -12.36 5.26
N GLU A 67 -1.40 -11.86 4.24
CA GLU A 67 -1.00 -10.46 4.10
C GLU A 67 -0.14 -9.93 5.26
N THR A 68 0.66 -10.81 5.89
CA THR A 68 1.46 -10.43 7.06
C THR A 68 2.96 -10.56 6.78
N VAL A 69 3.72 -9.54 7.19
CA VAL A 69 5.19 -9.52 7.12
C VAL A 69 5.79 -9.67 8.50
N VAL A 70 6.81 -10.53 8.63
CA VAL A 70 7.65 -10.68 9.83
C VAL A 70 9.11 -10.56 9.47
N PHE A 71 9.90 -10.12 10.46
CA PHE A 71 11.35 -10.00 10.33
C PHE A 71 12.05 -10.83 11.38
N PHE A 72 13.21 -11.36 11.01
CA PHE A 72 14.16 -11.98 11.92
C PHE A 72 15.47 -11.21 11.85
N ALA A 73 16.06 -10.93 13.03
CA ALA A 73 17.36 -10.28 13.13
C ALA A 73 18.50 -11.29 12.89
N PRO A 74 19.70 -10.81 12.53
CA PRO A 74 20.91 -11.64 12.50
C PRO A 74 21.10 -12.40 13.83
N GLY A 75 21.40 -13.69 13.75
CA GLY A 75 21.58 -14.56 14.91
C GLY A 75 20.31 -14.94 15.66
N GLN A 76 19.15 -14.41 15.30
CA GLN A 76 17.88 -14.78 15.93
C GLN A 76 17.50 -16.21 15.53
N LYS A 77 17.17 -17.05 16.52
CA LYS A 77 16.72 -18.42 16.29
C LYS A 77 15.50 -18.46 15.38
N HIS A 78 15.53 -19.37 14.40
CA HIS A 78 14.38 -19.68 13.54
C HIS A 78 13.81 -21.04 13.95
N ASP A 79 12.55 -21.08 14.33
CA ASP A 79 11.81 -22.31 14.56
C ASP A 79 10.34 -22.07 14.23
N TYR A 80 10.00 -22.25 12.95
CA TYR A 80 8.64 -22.03 12.48
C TYR A 80 8.24 -23.06 11.41
N VAL A 81 6.93 -23.21 11.24
CA VAL A 81 6.32 -24.18 10.31
C VAL A 81 5.38 -23.46 9.36
N TYR A 82 5.53 -23.70 8.07
CA TYR A 82 4.55 -23.37 7.06
C TYR A 82 3.50 -24.47 6.98
N VAL A 83 2.22 -24.12 7.10
CA VAL A 83 1.10 -25.06 7.21
C VAL A 83 0.54 -25.42 5.83
N ALA A 84 0.70 -26.68 5.40
CA ALA A 84 0.31 -27.14 4.06
C ALA A 84 -1.21 -27.13 3.85
N GLU A 85 -2.01 -27.49 4.86
CA GLU A 85 -3.48 -27.48 4.78
C GLU A 85 -4.05 -26.11 4.41
N LYS A 86 -3.32 -25.04 4.70
CA LYS A 86 -3.69 -23.66 4.36
C LYS A 86 -3.23 -23.23 2.97
N SER A 87 -2.57 -24.13 2.22
CA SER A 87 -1.95 -23.79 0.93
C SER A 87 -1.05 -22.58 1.05
N THR A 88 -0.10 -22.63 2.01
CA THR A 88 0.71 -21.49 2.42
C THR A 88 1.64 -21.04 1.32
N ASP A 89 1.50 -19.78 0.91
CA ASP A 89 2.27 -19.11 -0.12
C ASP A 89 3.03 -17.94 0.52
N VAL A 90 4.36 -18.03 0.53
CA VAL A 90 5.22 -17.07 1.19
C VAL A 90 6.35 -16.60 0.27
N PHE A 91 6.65 -15.31 0.36
CA PHE A 91 7.90 -14.76 -0.12
C PHE A 91 8.86 -14.57 1.04
N TRP A 92 10.14 -14.68 0.76
CA TRP A 92 11.18 -14.40 1.73
C TRP A 92 12.33 -13.64 1.05
N LEU A 93 13.02 -12.80 1.82
CA LEU A 93 14.14 -12.00 1.36
C LEU A 93 15.17 -11.89 2.50
N HIS A 94 16.43 -12.13 2.17
CA HIS A 94 17.58 -11.92 3.06
C HIS A 94 18.33 -10.65 2.63
N PHE A 95 18.67 -9.83 3.61
CA PHE A 95 19.42 -8.59 3.38
C PHE A 95 20.33 -8.29 4.57
N GLY A 96 21.39 -7.50 4.34
CA GLY A 96 22.36 -7.16 5.35
C GLY A 96 23.15 -5.90 5.01
N GLY A 97 24.34 -5.80 5.60
CA GLY A 97 25.22 -4.66 5.47
C GLY A 97 25.25 -3.80 6.73
N SER A 98 26.26 -2.94 6.87
CA SER A 98 26.49 -2.15 8.08
C SER A 98 25.38 -1.14 8.40
N GLY A 99 24.61 -0.71 7.39
CA GLY A 99 23.50 0.23 7.52
C GLY A 99 22.11 -0.44 7.62
N ALA A 100 22.03 -1.79 7.67
CA ALA A 100 20.74 -2.48 7.63
C ALA A 100 19.87 -2.22 8.87
N ALA A 101 20.47 -2.14 10.05
CA ALA A 101 19.77 -1.81 11.31
C ALA A 101 19.19 -0.39 11.26
N GLU A 102 20.00 0.60 10.86
CA GLU A 102 19.60 2.00 10.73
C GLU A 102 18.50 2.16 9.66
N LEU A 103 18.60 1.40 8.57
CA LEU A 103 17.56 1.36 7.54
C LEU A 103 16.21 0.94 8.13
N LEU A 104 16.15 -0.18 8.86
CA LEU A 104 14.91 -0.64 9.49
C LEU A 104 14.35 0.39 10.48
N GLU A 105 15.23 0.97 11.31
CA GLU A 105 14.84 1.99 12.27
C GLU A 105 14.26 3.24 11.59
N SER A 106 14.86 3.71 10.49
CA SER A 106 14.39 4.88 9.74
C SER A 106 12.97 4.72 9.18
N TYR A 107 12.55 3.49 8.90
CA TYR A 107 11.15 3.15 8.53
C TYR A 107 10.30 2.74 9.74
N GLY A 108 10.85 2.77 10.95
CA GLY A 108 10.20 2.35 12.18
C GLY A 108 9.85 0.85 12.18
N VAL A 109 10.60 0.03 11.49
CA VAL A 109 10.42 -1.43 11.43
C VAL A 109 11.17 -2.08 12.59
N SER A 110 10.51 -3.00 13.29
CA SER A 110 11.07 -3.80 14.39
C SER A 110 11.01 -5.29 14.03
N THR A 111 12.07 -6.02 14.33
CA THR A 111 12.13 -7.47 14.13
C THR A 111 11.31 -8.27 15.18
N LEU A 112 10.70 -7.58 16.14
CA LEU A 112 9.87 -8.19 17.20
C LEU A 112 8.37 -8.12 16.91
N LYS A 113 7.97 -7.65 15.72
CA LYS A 113 6.55 -7.42 15.36
C LYS A 113 6.19 -8.08 14.04
N ALA A 114 4.96 -8.56 13.97
CA ALA A 114 4.29 -8.86 12.73
C ALA A 114 3.58 -7.59 12.20
N TYR A 115 3.55 -7.41 10.89
CA TYR A 115 2.97 -6.28 10.20
C TYR A 115 1.87 -6.80 9.27
N GLU A 116 0.61 -6.63 9.67
CA GLU A 116 -0.54 -6.90 8.80
C GLU A 116 -0.66 -5.79 7.76
N LEU A 117 -0.87 -6.16 6.52
CA LEU A 117 -0.92 -5.23 5.40
C LEU A 117 -2.36 -4.95 5.00
N ALA A 118 -2.65 -3.69 4.72
CA ALA A 118 -3.89 -3.34 4.05
C ALA A 118 -3.88 -3.83 2.60
N THR A 119 -4.99 -4.35 2.13
CA THR A 119 -5.18 -4.73 0.71
C THR A 119 -5.96 -3.62 -0.02
N PRO A 120 -5.68 -3.33 -1.29
CA PRO A 120 -4.62 -3.96 -2.11
C PRO A 120 -3.22 -3.43 -1.78
N ASN A 121 -2.21 -4.30 -1.90
CA ASN A 121 -0.80 -3.92 -1.86
C ASN A 121 -0.07 -4.54 -3.07
N ASN A 122 1.19 -4.17 -3.30
CA ASN A 122 1.98 -4.66 -4.44
C ASN A 122 3.24 -5.41 -3.99
N LEU A 123 3.21 -6.02 -2.80
CA LEU A 123 4.40 -6.68 -2.27
C LEU A 123 4.88 -7.85 -3.13
N ASP A 124 3.97 -8.71 -3.59
CA ASP A 124 4.32 -9.80 -4.51
C ASP A 124 5.00 -9.32 -5.80
N GLY A 125 4.59 -8.18 -6.35
CA GLY A 125 5.29 -7.53 -7.46
C GLY A 125 6.74 -7.20 -7.09
N TYR A 126 6.96 -6.58 -5.95
CA TYR A 126 8.31 -6.21 -5.49
C TYR A 126 9.20 -7.43 -5.22
N PHE A 127 8.66 -8.50 -4.61
CA PHE A 127 9.43 -9.74 -4.41
C PHE A 127 9.80 -10.39 -5.74
N ASN A 128 8.87 -10.44 -6.69
CA ASN A 128 9.14 -10.97 -8.04
C ASN A 128 10.19 -10.15 -8.77
N ASP A 129 10.17 -8.80 -8.64
CA ASP A 129 11.20 -7.92 -9.20
C ASP A 129 12.59 -8.30 -8.65
N VAL A 130 12.71 -8.49 -7.32
CA VAL A 130 13.99 -8.90 -6.70
C VAL A 130 14.44 -10.28 -7.21
N ILE A 131 13.53 -11.27 -7.30
CA ILE A 131 13.84 -12.60 -7.81
C ILE A 131 14.36 -12.51 -9.27
N HIS A 132 13.71 -11.70 -10.10
CA HIS A 132 14.12 -11.50 -11.50
C HIS A 132 15.47 -10.80 -11.62
N GLU A 133 15.72 -9.76 -10.80
CA GLU A 133 17.01 -9.05 -10.80
C GLU A 133 18.16 -9.97 -10.40
N ILE A 134 18.03 -10.73 -9.30
CA ILE A 134 19.06 -11.69 -8.86
C ILE A 134 19.26 -12.80 -9.89
N THR A 135 18.20 -13.24 -10.57
CA THR A 135 18.29 -14.34 -11.56
C THR A 135 18.96 -13.88 -12.84
N ARG A 136 18.67 -12.65 -13.30
CA ARG A 136 19.17 -12.13 -14.59
C ARG A 136 20.54 -11.45 -14.45
N LYS A 137 20.86 -10.92 -13.29
CA LYS A 137 22.10 -10.18 -13.01
C LYS A 137 22.39 -9.08 -14.05
N ASN A 138 21.37 -8.32 -14.42
CA ASN A 138 21.53 -7.18 -15.33
C ASN A 138 22.43 -6.11 -14.69
N VAL A 139 22.91 -5.14 -15.50
CA VAL A 139 23.69 -4.02 -14.98
C VAL A 139 22.92 -3.31 -13.86
N PHE A 140 23.58 -3.01 -12.75
CA PHE A 140 22.98 -2.41 -11.53
C PHE A 140 21.91 -3.25 -10.82
N PHE A 141 21.90 -4.59 -11.00
CA PHE A 141 20.90 -5.45 -10.36
C PHE A 141 20.95 -5.36 -8.82
N LYS A 142 22.12 -5.19 -8.20
CA LYS A 142 22.27 -5.06 -6.74
C LYS A 142 21.59 -3.80 -6.23
N GLU A 143 21.83 -2.67 -6.89
CA GLU A 143 21.19 -1.40 -6.58
C GLU A 143 19.66 -1.48 -6.79
N SER A 144 19.21 -2.13 -7.87
CA SER A 144 17.79 -2.36 -8.14
C SER A 144 17.13 -3.15 -7.02
N CYS A 145 17.77 -4.22 -6.53
CA CYS A 145 17.30 -5.01 -5.38
C CYS A 145 17.18 -4.16 -4.11
N VAL A 146 18.17 -3.32 -3.81
CA VAL A 146 18.16 -2.42 -2.63
C VAL A 146 17.04 -1.37 -2.75
N LEU A 147 16.85 -0.79 -3.92
CA LEU A 147 15.74 0.15 -4.17
C LEU A 147 14.38 -0.55 -3.98
N THR A 148 14.26 -1.80 -4.41
CA THR A 148 13.03 -2.58 -4.23
C THR A 148 12.80 -2.96 -2.76
N LEU A 149 13.84 -3.32 -2.00
CA LEU A 149 13.75 -3.47 -0.55
C LEU A 149 13.23 -2.19 0.12
N ARG A 150 13.72 -1.01 -0.27
CA ARG A 150 13.21 0.28 0.24
C ARG A 150 11.73 0.49 -0.10
N LYS A 151 11.26 0.10 -1.29
CA LYS A 151 9.82 0.16 -1.64
C LYS A 151 8.98 -0.74 -0.73
N ILE A 152 9.46 -1.95 -0.40
CA ILE A 152 8.81 -2.85 0.56
C ILE A 152 8.70 -2.16 1.92
N LEU A 153 9.81 -1.60 2.45
CA LEU A 153 9.82 -0.92 3.76
C LEU A 153 8.92 0.33 3.78
N ILE A 154 8.88 1.11 2.69
CA ILE A 154 7.94 2.24 2.54
C ILE A 154 6.49 1.75 2.61
N SER A 155 6.16 0.63 1.96
CA SER A 155 4.81 0.06 1.99
C SER A 155 4.41 -0.33 3.42
N LEU A 156 5.31 -0.96 4.17
CA LEU A 156 5.09 -1.31 5.57
C LEU A 156 4.92 -0.08 6.47
N ALA A 157 5.77 0.94 6.30
CA ALA A 157 5.66 2.17 7.07
C ALA A 157 4.33 2.89 6.79
N ARG A 158 3.89 2.92 5.53
CA ARG A 158 2.58 3.50 5.15
C ARG A 158 1.40 2.72 5.75
N CYS A 159 1.43 1.38 5.73
CA CYS A 159 0.38 0.56 6.37
C CYS A 159 0.27 0.89 7.87
N ARG A 160 1.39 1.02 8.59
CA ARG A 160 1.40 1.42 10.01
C ARG A 160 0.80 2.81 10.26
N GLU A 161 1.13 3.76 9.41
CA GLU A 161 0.54 5.10 9.54
C GLU A 161 -0.96 5.08 9.22
N LEU A 162 -1.40 4.25 8.26
CA LEU A 162 -2.81 4.02 7.97
C LEU A 162 -3.53 3.34 9.14
N GLU A 163 -2.94 2.33 9.79
CA GLU A 163 -3.52 1.70 10.98
C GLU A 163 -3.67 2.67 12.15
N LYS A 164 -2.66 3.50 12.40
CA LYS A 164 -2.74 4.56 13.40
C LYS A 164 -3.80 5.59 13.02
N ALA A 165 -3.90 5.90 11.74
CA ALA A 165 -4.84 6.86 11.19
C ALA A 165 -6.26 6.29 11.08
N ASP A 166 -6.44 4.99 10.84
CA ASP A 166 -7.74 4.32 10.73
C ASP A 166 -8.48 4.26 12.06
N ARG A 167 -7.75 4.31 13.18
CA ARG A 167 -8.29 4.47 14.53
C ARG A 167 -8.60 5.93 14.90
N SER A 168 -8.39 6.87 13.98
CA SER A 168 -8.55 8.30 14.19
C SER A 168 -9.47 8.92 13.13
N ILE A 169 -10.25 9.93 13.51
CA ILE A 169 -11.06 10.75 12.58
C ILE A 169 -10.24 11.21 11.34
N PRO A 170 -8.96 11.66 11.47
CA PRO A 170 -8.12 12.01 10.34
C PRO A 170 -7.88 10.89 9.30
N GLY A 171 -7.86 9.62 9.69
CA GLY A 171 -7.70 8.49 8.77
C GLY A 171 -8.95 8.22 7.95
N THR A 172 -10.08 8.21 8.61
CA THR A 172 -11.37 8.06 7.93
C THR A 172 -11.62 9.20 6.94
N ILE A 173 -11.19 10.45 7.26
CA ILE A 173 -11.25 11.58 6.32
C ILE A 173 -10.44 11.30 5.04
N ASN A 174 -9.27 10.65 5.11
CA ASN A 174 -8.51 10.30 3.89
C ASN A 174 -9.28 9.33 2.99
N LYS A 175 -9.89 8.29 3.55
CA LYS A 175 -10.75 7.35 2.80
C LYS A 175 -11.96 8.06 2.17
N ILE A 176 -12.56 8.99 2.87
CA ILE A 176 -13.67 9.81 2.34
C ILE A 176 -13.19 10.66 1.16
N ILE A 177 -12.02 11.28 1.27
CA ILE A 177 -11.41 12.08 0.19
C ILE A 177 -11.15 11.20 -1.05
N GLU A 178 -10.58 10.02 -0.86
CA GLU A 178 -10.32 9.07 -1.94
C GLU A 178 -11.63 8.68 -2.65
N ARG A 179 -12.68 8.37 -1.91
CA ARG A 179 -14.01 8.11 -2.46
C ARG A 179 -14.57 9.30 -3.24
N MET A 180 -14.40 10.54 -2.75
CA MET A 180 -14.81 11.75 -3.48
C MET A 180 -14.14 11.87 -4.86
N TYR A 181 -12.88 11.41 -5.00
CA TYR A 181 -12.18 11.42 -6.29
C TYR A 181 -12.62 10.28 -7.21
N LEU A 182 -12.79 9.06 -6.67
CA LEU A 182 -13.06 7.86 -7.45
C LEU A 182 -14.53 7.72 -7.85
N GLU A 183 -15.44 8.13 -6.97
CA GLU A 183 -16.87 7.91 -7.14
C GLU A 183 -17.57 9.21 -7.55
N ASN A 184 -18.47 9.12 -8.56
CA ASN A 184 -19.38 10.22 -8.91
C ASN A 184 -20.60 10.21 -7.97
N ILE A 185 -20.36 10.10 -6.65
CA ILE A 185 -21.42 9.95 -5.66
C ILE A 185 -21.98 11.32 -5.27
N LYS A 186 -23.28 11.34 -5.02
CA LYS A 186 -23.96 12.43 -4.35
C LYS A 186 -23.36 12.60 -2.94
N PHE A 187 -22.52 13.60 -2.76
CA PHE A 187 -21.81 13.81 -1.51
C PHE A 187 -22.79 14.23 -0.41
N ASN A 188 -22.80 13.49 0.70
CA ASN A 188 -23.56 13.80 1.89
C ASN A 188 -22.62 13.90 3.10
N VAL A 189 -22.68 15.02 3.81
CA VAL A 189 -21.86 15.26 5.01
C VAL A 189 -22.27 14.34 6.16
N ASP A 190 -23.55 13.99 6.26
CA ASP A 190 -24.07 13.16 7.34
C ASP A 190 -23.56 11.72 7.22
N ASP A 191 -23.55 11.16 6.01
CA ASP A 191 -22.99 9.83 5.72
C ASP A 191 -21.48 9.78 6.06
N CYS A 192 -20.76 10.86 5.74
CA CYS A 192 -19.33 10.97 6.06
C CYS A 192 -19.09 11.10 7.58
N ALA A 193 -19.95 11.79 8.30
CA ALA A 193 -19.87 11.94 9.74
C ALA A 193 -20.16 10.61 10.44
N GLU A 194 -21.13 9.84 9.95
CA GLU A 194 -21.45 8.49 10.43
C GLU A 194 -20.26 7.55 10.29
N LEU A 195 -19.59 7.55 9.13
CA LEU A 195 -18.36 6.78 8.90
C LEU A 195 -17.24 7.15 9.90
N CYS A 196 -17.22 8.40 10.37
CA CYS A 196 -16.27 8.87 11.38
C CYS A 196 -16.78 8.67 12.82
N CYS A 197 -17.97 8.13 13.03
CA CYS A 197 -18.64 8.01 14.32
C CYS A 197 -18.72 9.35 15.10
N VAL A 198 -19.01 10.46 14.40
CA VAL A 198 -19.12 11.81 14.98
C VAL A 198 -20.34 12.55 14.41
N SER A 199 -20.69 13.69 14.99
CA SER A 199 -21.70 14.58 14.42
C SER A 199 -21.20 15.28 13.16
N SER A 200 -22.12 15.65 12.25
CA SER A 200 -21.81 16.36 11.00
C SER A 200 -21.04 17.66 11.23
N SER A 201 -21.35 18.40 12.31
CA SER A 201 -20.62 19.60 12.71
C SER A 201 -19.17 19.29 13.11
N ARG A 202 -18.96 18.22 13.88
CA ARG A 202 -17.62 17.80 14.32
C ARG A 202 -16.79 17.26 13.15
N PHE A 203 -17.41 16.50 12.26
CA PHE A 203 -16.78 16.06 11.01
C PHE A 203 -16.33 17.25 10.17
N ALA A 204 -17.23 18.22 9.90
CA ALA A 204 -16.92 19.41 9.11
C ALA A 204 -15.78 20.24 9.73
N HIS A 205 -15.72 20.35 11.07
CA HIS A 205 -14.63 21.02 11.79
C HIS A 205 -13.30 20.31 11.56
N PHE A 206 -13.21 18.99 11.80
CA PHE A 206 -11.98 18.21 11.60
C PHE A 206 -11.54 18.19 10.13
N PHE A 207 -12.50 18.05 9.21
CA PHE A 207 -12.21 18.12 7.77
C PHE A 207 -11.59 19.45 7.39
N LYS A 208 -12.20 20.57 7.85
CA LYS A 208 -11.68 21.91 7.58
C LYS A 208 -10.31 22.13 8.21
N GLN A 209 -10.09 21.65 9.43
CA GLN A 209 -8.78 21.73 10.10
C GLN A 209 -7.68 20.98 9.31
N LYS A 210 -8.02 19.80 8.76
CA LYS A 210 -7.08 18.97 8.03
C LYS A 210 -6.82 19.46 6.59
N ILE A 211 -7.87 19.89 5.89
CA ILE A 211 -7.84 20.18 4.45
C ILE A 211 -7.80 21.71 4.17
N GLY A 212 -8.11 22.53 5.14
CA GLY A 212 -8.15 23.99 5.00
C GLY A 212 -9.49 24.54 4.50
N MET A 213 -10.41 23.68 4.04
CA MET A 213 -11.72 24.10 3.53
C MET A 213 -12.84 23.14 3.96
N SER A 214 -14.11 23.59 3.84
CA SER A 214 -15.23 22.74 4.21
C SER A 214 -15.38 21.53 3.29
N PRO A 215 -15.99 20.42 3.76
CA PRO A 215 -16.24 19.22 2.95
C PRO A 215 -16.98 19.51 1.65
N HIS A 216 -18.03 20.34 1.71
CA HIS A 216 -18.78 20.76 0.54
C HIS A 216 -17.96 21.58 -0.47
N ALA A 217 -17.12 22.51 0.02
CA ALA A 217 -16.25 23.29 -0.86
C ALA A 217 -15.22 22.40 -1.56
N PHE A 218 -14.64 21.46 -0.84
CA PHE A 218 -13.68 20.50 -1.37
C PHE A 218 -14.31 19.60 -2.45
N HIS A 219 -15.47 18.99 -2.16
CA HIS A 219 -16.20 18.18 -3.12
C HIS A 219 -16.56 18.98 -4.38
N SER A 220 -17.04 20.23 -4.17
CA SER A 220 -17.37 21.11 -5.31
C SER A 220 -16.17 21.43 -6.19
N GLN A 221 -14.95 21.56 -5.63
CA GLN A 221 -13.74 21.72 -6.45
C GLN A 221 -13.41 20.47 -7.28
N ILE A 222 -13.59 19.27 -6.71
CA ILE A 222 -13.40 18.01 -7.43
C ILE A 222 -14.38 17.93 -8.62
N VAL A 223 -15.65 18.20 -8.35
CA VAL A 223 -16.70 18.19 -9.41
C VAL A 223 -16.40 19.24 -10.48
N ALA A 224 -15.96 20.44 -10.10
CA ALA A 224 -15.56 21.47 -11.05
C ALA A 224 -14.38 21.03 -11.92
N GLY A 225 -13.34 20.40 -11.32
CA GLY A 225 -12.22 19.86 -12.09
C GLY A 225 -12.63 18.78 -13.10
N LYS A 226 -13.48 17.83 -12.68
CA LYS A 226 -14.06 16.82 -13.58
C LYS A 226 -14.91 17.48 -14.69
N ALA A 227 -15.72 18.47 -14.34
CA ALA A 227 -16.54 19.21 -15.30
C ALA A 227 -15.68 19.91 -16.35
N LYS A 228 -14.60 20.58 -15.94
CA LYS A 228 -13.67 21.23 -16.87
C LYS A 228 -13.10 20.22 -17.84
N ASN A 229 -12.59 19.10 -17.32
CA ASN A 229 -11.99 18.05 -18.16
C ASN A 229 -12.99 17.51 -19.19
N LEU A 230 -14.23 17.20 -18.79
CA LEU A 230 -15.25 16.71 -19.72
C LEU A 230 -15.65 17.77 -20.74
N VAL A 231 -15.81 19.03 -20.33
CA VAL A 231 -16.18 20.14 -21.24
C VAL A 231 -15.11 20.36 -22.32
N THR A 232 -13.81 20.26 -21.95
CA THR A 232 -12.69 20.55 -22.87
C THR A 232 -12.21 19.35 -23.67
N ASN A 233 -12.36 18.12 -23.14
CA ASN A 233 -11.68 16.94 -23.66
C ASN A 233 -12.63 15.78 -24.04
N SER A 234 -13.96 15.98 -24.03
CA SER A 234 -14.90 14.94 -24.43
C SER A 234 -15.87 15.40 -25.52
N GLU A 235 -16.42 14.43 -26.28
CA GLU A 235 -17.45 14.62 -27.28
C GLU A 235 -18.88 14.75 -26.69
N LEU A 236 -19.03 14.53 -25.35
CA LEU A 236 -20.32 14.58 -24.68
C LEU A 236 -20.94 16.00 -24.80
N ASN A 237 -22.22 16.08 -25.04
CA ASN A 237 -22.91 17.37 -24.98
C ASN A 237 -23.03 17.89 -23.53
N ILE A 238 -23.34 19.18 -23.35
CA ILE A 238 -23.36 19.81 -22.03
C ILE A 238 -24.42 19.18 -21.10
N GLY A 239 -25.53 18.67 -21.66
CA GLY A 239 -26.55 17.96 -20.89
C GLY A 239 -26.05 16.60 -20.37
N GLU A 240 -25.42 15.83 -21.25
CA GLU A 240 -24.81 14.53 -20.88
C GLU A 240 -23.71 14.70 -19.82
N ILE A 241 -22.89 15.76 -19.93
CA ILE A 241 -21.89 16.08 -18.91
C ILE A 241 -22.55 16.41 -17.57
N ALA A 242 -23.63 17.23 -17.59
CA ALA A 242 -24.36 17.55 -16.36
C ALA A 242 -24.91 16.29 -15.71
N GLU A 243 -25.53 15.40 -16.47
CA GLU A 243 -26.08 14.12 -16.00
C GLU A 243 -24.97 13.21 -15.46
N THR A 244 -23.86 13.04 -16.19
CA THR A 244 -22.70 12.24 -15.77
C THR A 244 -22.13 12.70 -14.43
N LEU A 245 -22.17 14.00 -14.15
CA LEU A 245 -21.71 14.60 -12.91
C LEU A 245 -22.78 14.67 -11.82
N GLY A 246 -23.97 14.08 -12.06
CA GLY A 246 -25.06 13.99 -11.09
C GLY A 246 -25.91 15.27 -10.95
N PHE A 247 -25.84 16.21 -11.90
CA PHE A 247 -26.71 17.36 -11.93
C PHE A 247 -28.06 17.01 -12.57
N THR A 248 -29.12 17.26 -11.87
CA THR A 248 -30.50 17.05 -12.36
C THR A 248 -30.99 18.17 -13.25
N ASP A 249 -30.31 19.33 -13.25
CA ASP A 249 -30.67 20.54 -14.03
C ASP A 249 -29.42 21.11 -14.72
N ILE A 250 -29.49 21.17 -16.04
CA ILE A 250 -28.43 21.71 -16.92
C ILE A 250 -28.17 23.21 -16.67
N TYR A 251 -29.20 23.97 -16.28
CA TYR A 251 -29.05 25.41 -15.98
C TYR A 251 -28.32 25.59 -14.65
N TYR A 252 -28.59 24.71 -13.68
CA TYR A 252 -27.85 24.71 -12.41
C TYR A 252 -26.37 24.31 -12.63
N PHE A 253 -26.12 23.29 -13.46
CA PHE A 253 -24.75 22.93 -13.89
C PHE A 253 -24.04 24.11 -14.57
N SER A 254 -24.69 24.79 -15.48
CA SER A 254 -24.09 25.93 -16.21
C SER A 254 -23.76 27.10 -15.27
N ARG A 255 -24.58 27.38 -14.28
CA ARG A 255 -24.30 28.38 -13.22
C ARG A 255 -23.16 27.95 -12.33
N PHE A 256 -23.15 26.68 -11.92
CA PHE A 256 -22.06 26.08 -11.13
C PHE A 256 -20.73 26.20 -11.90
N TYR A 257 -20.69 25.79 -13.14
CA TYR A 257 -19.49 25.86 -13.98
C TYR A 257 -18.98 27.30 -14.14
N LYS A 258 -19.87 28.24 -14.47
CA LYS A 258 -19.52 29.66 -14.60
C LYS A 258 -18.98 30.26 -13.30
N LYS A 259 -19.47 29.83 -12.15
CA LYS A 259 -18.98 30.27 -10.83
C LYS A 259 -17.48 29.91 -10.65
N TYR A 260 -17.06 28.73 -11.13
CA TYR A 260 -15.68 28.27 -10.96
C TYR A 260 -14.72 28.79 -12.03
N PHE A 261 -15.20 28.96 -13.28
CA PHE A 261 -14.33 29.25 -14.43
C PHE A 261 -14.59 30.59 -15.08
N GLY A 262 -15.57 31.36 -14.60
CA GLY A 262 -15.89 32.69 -15.15
C GLY A 262 -16.69 32.68 -16.44
N VAL A 263 -16.69 31.58 -17.20
CA VAL A 263 -17.36 31.41 -18.51
C VAL A 263 -18.34 30.24 -18.47
N SER A 264 -19.34 30.26 -19.35
CA SER A 264 -20.27 29.15 -19.48
C SER A 264 -19.56 27.90 -20.06
N PRO A 265 -20.04 26.68 -19.77
CA PRO A 265 -19.43 25.46 -20.32
C PRO A 265 -19.44 25.46 -21.85
N GLN A 266 -20.52 25.95 -22.49
CA GLN A 266 -20.63 26.03 -23.95
C GLN A 266 -19.62 27.00 -24.57
N ASN A 267 -19.37 28.14 -23.94
CA ASN A 267 -18.36 29.10 -24.39
C ASN A 267 -16.94 28.61 -24.18
N HIS A 268 -16.68 27.90 -23.04
CA HIS A 268 -15.36 27.33 -22.74
C HIS A 268 -14.96 26.22 -23.73
N ARG A 269 -15.93 25.48 -24.30
CA ARG A 269 -15.68 24.45 -25.31
C ARG A 269 -15.32 25.03 -26.67
N LYS A 270 -15.82 26.24 -27.01
CA LYS A 270 -15.60 26.89 -28.30
C LYS A 270 -14.30 27.68 -28.40
N GLY A 271 -13.66 27.98 -27.29
CA GLY A 271 -12.39 28.72 -27.21
C GLY A 271 -11.22 27.80 -26.97
#